data_a7f99e0a67106434f032a0eb6dc0133b
#
_entry.id   a7f99e0a67106434f032a0eb6dc0133b
#
_cell.length_a   1.000
_cell.length_b   1.000
_cell.length_c   1.000
_cell.angle_alpha   90.00
_cell.angle_beta   90.00
_cell.angle_gamma   90.00
#
_symmetry.space_group_name_H-M   'P 1'
#
loop_
_entity.id
_entity.type
_entity.pdbx_description
1 polymer ?
#
loop_
_entity_poly.entity_id
_entity_poly.type
_entity_poly.pdbx_seq_one_letter_code
_entity_poly.pdbx_strand_id
1 'polypeptide(L)'
;KKFIAVFKKIHIMSAKNDNILDKITAVKHQEVAAAKQRKSLEAVRADAESRVLTRDFVGAMRAKIAAGQSAVIAEIKKASPSKGVLRVDFEPADIAQSYTECGAACLSVLTDKDFFQGSSDYLRQARASCPLPVLRKDFMVDAYQIYESRVMGADAILLIAACLTDAQIAEFEQIARNFDMAVLVEVHDA
;
A
#
# COMPACT_ATOMS: atom_id res chain seq x y z
N LYS A 1 -9.26 14.19 -12.18
CA LYS A 1 -10.16 13.03 -12.39
C LYS A 1 -9.68 11.92 -11.46
N LYS A 2 -10.51 11.55 -10.49
CA LYS A 2 -10.26 10.45 -9.55
C LYS A 2 -10.31 9.14 -10.33
N PHE A 3 -9.27 8.31 -10.24
CA PHE A 3 -9.32 6.93 -10.70
C PHE A 3 -9.81 6.07 -9.55
N ILE A 4 -10.96 5.44 -9.72
CA ILE A 4 -11.44 4.38 -8.84
C ILE A 4 -10.99 3.08 -9.50
N ALA A 5 -10.03 2.39 -8.90
CA ALA A 5 -9.68 1.04 -9.30
C ALA A 5 -10.62 0.07 -8.57
N VAL A 6 -11.48 -0.61 -9.31
CA VAL A 6 -12.33 -1.66 -8.74
C VAL A 6 -11.51 -2.94 -8.72
N PHE A 7 -11.05 -3.35 -7.54
CA PHE A 7 -10.48 -4.67 -7.35
C PHE A 7 -11.61 -5.71 -7.38
N LYS A 8 -11.41 -6.76 -8.19
CA LYS A 8 -12.37 -7.87 -8.28
C LYS A 8 -12.57 -8.46 -6.89
N LYS A 9 -13.82 -8.40 -6.43
CA LYS A 9 -14.40 -8.85 -5.17
C LYS A 9 -13.59 -9.99 -4.53
N ILE A 10 -12.85 -9.72 -3.47
CA ILE A 10 -12.54 -10.75 -2.48
C ILE A 10 -13.88 -10.98 -1.77
N HIS A 11 -14.48 -12.14 -2.00
CA HIS A 11 -15.75 -12.52 -1.40
C HIS A 11 -15.52 -12.71 0.10
N ILE A 12 -15.79 -11.67 0.86
CA ILE A 12 -15.76 -11.70 2.30
C ILE A 12 -17.22 -11.82 2.76
N MET A 13 -17.61 -12.95 3.33
CA MET A 13 -18.97 -13.20 3.82
C MET A 13 -19.31 -12.28 4.98
N SER A 14 -20.41 -11.55 4.85
CA SER A 14 -20.85 -10.35 5.54
C SER A 14 -20.78 -10.33 7.09
N ALA A 15 -20.97 -11.41 7.82
CA ALA A 15 -21.07 -11.37 9.30
C ALA A 15 -19.80 -11.79 10.06
N LYS A 16 -18.82 -12.43 9.39
CA LYS A 16 -17.52 -12.80 9.99
C LYS A 16 -16.41 -11.79 9.72
N ASN A 17 -16.63 -10.86 8.84
CA ASN A 17 -15.59 -9.98 8.31
C ASN A 17 -15.44 -8.67 9.05
N ASP A 18 -16.54 -8.08 9.55
CA ASP A 18 -16.47 -6.90 10.41
C ASP A 18 -15.52 -7.14 11.59
N ASN A 19 -15.56 -8.36 12.15
CA ASN A 19 -14.68 -8.76 13.24
C ASN A 19 -13.19 -8.90 12.85
N ILE A 20 -12.84 -9.27 11.61
CA ILE A 20 -11.42 -9.37 11.21
C ILE A 20 -10.83 -7.99 10.93
N LEU A 21 -11.57 -7.09 10.28
CA LEU A 21 -11.14 -5.74 10.00
C LEU A 21 -10.93 -4.94 11.30
N ASP A 22 -11.85 -5.06 12.26
CA ASP A 22 -11.74 -4.46 13.59
C ASP A 22 -10.50 -4.96 14.33
N LYS A 23 -10.20 -6.26 14.26
CA LYS A 23 -8.98 -6.83 14.84
C LYS A 23 -7.73 -6.27 14.19
N ILE A 24 -7.71 -6.17 12.86
CA ILE A 24 -6.57 -5.63 12.13
C ILE A 24 -6.34 -4.17 12.51
N THR A 25 -7.39 -3.34 12.51
CA THR A 25 -7.28 -1.92 12.86
C THR A 25 -6.84 -1.71 14.31
N ALA A 26 -7.33 -2.53 15.25
CA ALA A 26 -6.88 -2.49 16.64
C ALA A 26 -5.38 -2.79 16.77
N VAL A 27 -4.88 -3.80 16.07
CA VAL A 27 -3.43 -4.12 16.04
C VAL A 27 -2.65 -2.97 15.40
N LYS A 28 -3.15 -2.38 14.31
CA LYS A 28 -2.48 -1.23 13.66
C LYS A 28 -2.36 -0.02 14.58
N HIS A 29 -3.38 0.30 15.35
CA HIS A 29 -3.27 1.37 16.35
C HIS A 29 -2.17 1.10 17.39
N GLN A 30 -2.00 -0.16 17.83
CA GLN A 30 -0.92 -0.55 18.73
C GLN A 30 0.46 -0.45 18.07
N GLU A 31 0.59 -0.90 16.81
CA GLU A 31 1.82 -0.79 16.02
C GLU A 31 2.24 0.68 15.85
N VAL A 32 1.30 1.55 15.50
CA VAL A 32 1.53 2.99 15.35
C VAL A 32 1.94 3.63 16.68
N ALA A 33 1.26 3.29 17.78
CA ALA A 33 1.61 3.79 19.11
C ALA A 33 3.06 3.40 19.48
N ALA A 34 3.43 2.14 19.26
CA ALA A 34 4.79 1.66 19.49
C ALA A 34 5.82 2.32 18.54
N ALA A 35 5.45 2.57 17.28
CA ALA A 35 6.31 3.26 16.32
C ALA A 35 6.57 4.72 16.76
N LYS A 36 5.55 5.45 17.19
CA LYS A 36 5.66 6.83 17.70
C LYS A 36 6.56 6.94 18.95
N GLN A 37 6.59 5.90 19.79
CA GLN A 37 7.51 5.85 20.94
C GLN A 37 8.98 5.69 20.50
N ARG A 38 9.24 4.94 19.43
CA ARG A 38 10.60 4.73 18.89
C ARG A 38 11.09 5.93 18.08
N LYS A 39 10.18 6.59 17.37
CA LYS A 39 10.48 7.73 16.52
C LYS A 39 9.30 8.69 16.51
N SER A 40 9.52 9.94 16.91
CA SER A 40 8.44 10.93 16.99
C SER A 40 7.85 11.25 15.61
N LEU A 41 6.64 11.82 15.60
CA LEU A 41 5.99 12.27 14.36
C LEU A 41 6.84 13.30 13.63
N GLU A 42 7.46 14.23 14.34
CA GLU A 42 8.33 15.26 13.77
C GLU A 42 9.55 14.61 13.09
N ALA A 43 10.14 13.59 13.72
CA ALA A 43 11.32 12.92 13.19
C ALA A 43 11.00 12.09 11.94
N VAL A 44 9.86 11.37 11.91
CA VAL A 44 9.46 10.61 10.70
C VAL A 44 9.05 11.55 9.57
N ARG A 45 8.43 12.69 9.88
CA ARG A 45 8.10 13.73 8.92
C ARG A 45 9.36 14.33 8.29
N ALA A 46 10.35 14.69 9.08
CA ALA A 46 11.63 15.21 8.59
C ALA A 46 12.34 14.21 7.65
N ASP A 47 12.30 12.90 8.01
CA ASP A 47 12.83 11.86 7.13
C ASP A 47 12.03 11.76 5.82
N ALA A 48 10.71 11.87 5.87
CA ALA A 48 9.87 11.85 4.68
C ALA A 48 10.18 13.03 3.74
N GLU A 49 10.36 14.23 4.31
CA GLU A 49 10.73 15.46 3.60
C GLU A 49 12.13 15.36 2.94
N SER A 50 13.05 14.59 3.51
CA SER A 50 14.37 14.34 2.93
C SER A 50 14.37 13.44 1.70
N ARG A 51 13.29 12.75 1.40
CA ARG A 51 13.18 11.85 0.26
C ARG A 51 12.88 12.61 -1.03
N VAL A 52 13.75 12.49 -2.03
CA VAL A 52 13.71 13.31 -3.24
C VAL A 52 12.83 12.73 -4.35
N LEU A 53 12.78 11.39 -4.50
CA LEU A 53 12.17 10.76 -5.68
C LEU A 53 10.92 9.96 -5.34
N THR A 54 9.78 10.33 -5.98
CA THR A 54 8.58 9.53 -6.11
C THR A 54 8.39 9.14 -7.57
N ARG A 55 8.04 7.89 -7.84
CA ARG A 55 7.71 7.41 -9.18
C ARG A 55 6.24 7.71 -9.47
N ASP A 56 5.94 8.13 -10.69
CA ASP A 56 4.56 8.49 -11.09
C ASP A 56 3.69 7.23 -11.26
N PHE A 57 3.00 6.84 -10.19
CA PHE A 57 2.11 5.68 -10.16
C PHE A 57 0.93 5.82 -11.13
N VAL A 58 0.30 6.98 -11.16
CA VAL A 58 -0.86 7.23 -12.03
C VAL A 58 -0.42 7.36 -13.49
N GLY A 59 0.70 8.03 -13.73
CA GLY A 59 1.28 8.18 -15.08
C GLY A 59 1.67 6.84 -15.69
N ALA A 60 2.26 5.93 -14.90
CA ALA A 60 2.59 4.58 -15.36
C ALA A 60 1.35 3.80 -15.83
N MET A 61 0.25 3.88 -15.08
CA MET A 61 -1.04 3.27 -15.48
C MET A 61 -1.61 3.93 -16.74
N ARG A 62 -1.59 5.27 -16.81
CA ARG A 62 -2.07 6.03 -17.98
C ARG A 62 -1.29 5.71 -19.23
N ALA A 63 0.03 5.56 -19.12
CA ALA A 63 0.89 5.22 -20.25
C ALA A 63 0.51 3.85 -20.86
N LYS A 64 0.23 2.84 -20.04
CA LYS A 64 -0.26 1.53 -20.51
C LYS A 64 -1.59 1.66 -21.24
N ILE A 65 -2.55 2.38 -20.65
CA ILE A 65 -3.87 2.59 -21.26
C ILE A 65 -3.74 3.35 -22.59
N ALA A 66 -2.92 4.39 -22.66
CA ALA A 66 -2.69 5.15 -23.88
C ALA A 66 -2.05 4.31 -25.00
N ALA A 67 -1.25 3.31 -24.64
CA ALA A 67 -0.68 2.34 -25.57
C ALA A 67 -1.66 1.19 -25.95
N GLY A 68 -2.93 1.26 -25.54
CA GLY A 68 -3.92 0.20 -25.80
C GLY A 68 -3.70 -1.08 -24.99
N GLN A 69 -2.89 -1.01 -23.92
CA GLN A 69 -2.57 -2.15 -23.05
C GLN A 69 -3.34 -2.08 -21.72
N SER A 70 -3.48 -3.23 -21.06
CA SER A 70 -4.04 -3.28 -19.71
C SER A 70 -3.06 -2.68 -18.69
N ALA A 71 -3.55 -1.76 -17.85
CA ALA A 71 -2.78 -1.22 -16.73
C ALA A 71 -2.96 -2.13 -15.51
N VAL A 72 -2.00 -3.03 -15.30
CA VAL A 72 -2.04 -4.01 -14.21
C VAL A 72 -1.23 -3.51 -13.01
N ILE A 73 -1.85 -3.51 -11.82
CA ILE A 73 -1.17 -3.40 -10.53
C ILE A 73 -0.93 -4.82 -10.02
N ALA A 74 0.32 -5.28 -10.06
CA ALA A 74 0.68 -6.64 -9.68
C ALA A 74 0.98 -6.75 -8.19
N GLU A 75 0.30 -7.67 -7.49
CA GLU A 75 0.41 -7.79 -6.04
C GLU A 75 1.50 -8.78 -5.61
N ILE A 76 2.41 -8.33 -4.73
CA ILE A 76 3.43 -9.13 -4.05
C ILE A 76 2.94 -9.42 -2.63
N LYS A 77 2.49 -10.66 -2.40
CA LYS A 77 1.88 -11.12 -1.15
C LYS A 77 2.37 -12.51 -0.76
N LYS A 78 2.91 -12.63 0.46
CA LYS A 78 3.41 -13.91 1.01
C LYS A 78 2.29 -14.77 1.56
N ALA A 79 1.40 -14.19 2.34
CA ALA A 79 0.33 -14.89 3.04
C ALA A 79 -0.95 -14.05 3.11
N SER A 80 -2.06 -14.68 3.47
CA SER A 80 -3.31 -13.99 3.81
C SER A 80 -4.07 -14.74 4.91
N PRO A 81 -4.92 -14.05 5.70
CA PRO A 81 -5.70 -14.68 6.77
C PRO A 81 -6.59 -15.83 6.30
N SER A 82 -7.12 -15.73 5.08
CA SER A 82 -8.06 -16.72 4.54
C SER A 82 -7.41 -17.92 3.87
N LYS A 83 -6.13 -17.80 3.41
CA LYS A 83 -5.45 -18.84 2.63
C LYS A 83 -4.11 -19.29 3.24
N GLY A 84 -3.68 -18.68 4.34
CA GLY A 84 -2.37 -18.94 4.92
C GLY A 84 -1.21 -18.50 4.00
N VAL A 85 -0.10 -19.24 4.04
CA VAL A 85 1.07 -18.98 3.19
C VAL A 85 0.76 -19.34 1.75
N LEU A 86 0.89 -18.37 0.84
CA LEU A 86 0.65 -18.51 -0.60
C LEU A 86 1.93 -18.86 -1.36
N ARG A 87 3.09 -18.42 -0.85
CA ARG A 87 4.41 -18.67 -1.43
C ARG A 87 5.38 -19.04 -0.32
N VAL A 88 5.96 -20.23 -0.40
CA VAL A 88 7.00 -20.71 0.53
C VAL A 88 8.31 -20.03 0.18
N ASP A 89 8.70 -20.10 -1.10
CA ASP A 89 9.87 -19.39 -1.66
C ASP A 89 9.42 -17.99 -2.05
N PHE A 90 9.68 -17.03 -1.16
CA PHE A 90 9.18 -15.67 -1.31
C PHE A 90 10.35 -14.66 -1.39
N GLU A 91 10.71 -14.33 -2.62
CA GLU A 91 11.75 -13.37 -2.96
C GLU A 91 11.11 -12.15 -3.65
N PRO A 92 10.84 -11.05 -2.91
CA PRO A 92 10.14 -9.88 -3.46
C PRO A 92 10.85 -9.24 -4.65
N ALA A 93 12.18 -9.27 -4.68
CA ALA A 93 12.99 -8.74 -5.78
C ALA A 93 12.73 -9.50 -7.09
N ASP A 94 12.79 -10.83 -7.05
CA ASP A 94 12.60 -11.69 -8.23
C ASP A 94 11.16 -11.63 -8.73
N ILE A 95 10.20 -11.58 -7.80
CA ILE A 95 8.78 -11.42 -8.14
C ILE A 95 8.55 -10.08 -8.85
N ALA A 96 9.15 -8.99 -8.36
CA ALA A 96 9.02 -7.68 -8.95
C ALA A 96 9.63 -7.60 -10.37
N GLN A 97 10.77 -8.23 -10.58
CA GLN A 97 11.40 -8.35 -11.90
C GLN A 97 10.50 -9.13 -12.87
N SER A 98 10.00 -10.30 -12.46
CA SER A 98 9.08 -11.10 -13.26
C SER A 98 7.82 -10.34 -13.64
N TYR A 99 7.22 -9.58 -12.71
CA TYR A 99 6.06 -8.74 -13.02
C TYR A 99 6.38 -7.60 -13.99
N THR A 100 7.60 -7.05 -13.91
CA THR A 100 8.08 -6.04 -14.86
C THR A 100 8.20 -6.61 -16.28
N GLU A 101 8.82 -7.78 -16.41
CA GLU A 101 8.98 -8.51 -17.68
C GLU A 101 7.62 -8.90 -18.27
N CYS A 102 6.66 -9.27 -17.43
CA CYS A 102 5.28 -9.55 -17.84
C CYS A 102 4.46 -8.29 -18.15
N GLY A 103 5.04 -7.11 -18.07
CA GLY A 103 4.43 -5.86 -18.50
C GLY A 103 3.48 -5.21 -17.50
N ALA A 104 3.58 -5.51 -16.19
CA ALA A 104 2.84 -4.78 -15.15
C ALA A 104 3.10 -3.28 -15.24
N ALA A 105 2.10 -2.46 -14.89
CA ALA A 105 2.24 -1.01 -14.82
C ALA A 105 2.81 -0.56 -13.47
N CYS A 106 2.36 -1.19 -12.39
CA CYS A 106 2.72 -0.86 -11.02
C CYS A 106 2.78 -2.12 -10.17
N LEU A 107 3.40 -2.02 -8.99
CA LEU A 107 3.40 -3.05 -7.97
C LEU A 107 2.52 -2.65 -6.78
N SER A 108 1.95 -3.65 -6.09
CA SER A 108 1.33 -3.52 -4.79
C SER A 108 2.01 -4.48 -3.83
N VAL A 109 2.63 -3.98 -2.76
CA VAL A 109 3.42 -4.80 -1.84
C VAL A 109 2.80 -4.79 -0.46
N LEU A 110 2.46 -5.97 0.07
CA LEU A 110 1.94 -6.15 1.43
C LEU A 110 3.03 -5.81 2.44
N THR A 111 2.74 -4.86 3.34
CA THR A 111 3.64 -4.51 4.45
C THR A 111 3.05 -4.88 5.82
N ASP A 112 1.79 -5.25 5.89
CA ASP A 112 1.16 -5.77 7.11
C ASP A 112 1.85 -7.07 7.56
N LYS A 113 2.34 -7.05 8.82
CA LYS A 113 3.17 -8.12 9.36
C LYS A 113 2.33 -9.28 9.92
N ASP A 114 1.38 -8.97 10.77
CA ASP A 114 0.71 -9.95 11.61
C ASP A 114 -0.30 -10.80 10.83
N PHE A 115 -1.00 -10.20 9.88
CA PHE A 115 -2.08 -10.87 9.15
C PHE A 115 -1.65 -11.34 7.75
N PHE A 116 -0.66 -10.70 7.14
CA PHE A 116 -0.23 -11.00 5.77
C PHE A 116 1.24 -11.42 5.66
N GLN A 117 1.96 -11.53 6.77
CA GLN A 117 3.40 -11.80 6.82
C GLN A 117 4.19 -10.87 5.89
N GLY A 118 3.74 -9.63 5.78
CA GLY A 118 4.37 -8.57 5.01
C GLY A 118 5.54 -7.93 5.74
N SER A 119 6.25 -7.03 5.05
CA SER A 119 7.37 -6.29 5.64
C SER A 119 7.65 -5.01 4.83
N SER A 120 8.09 -3.96 5.53
CA SER A 120 8.64 -2.77 4.87
C SER A 120 9.86 -3.09 4.01
N ASP A 121 10.63 -4.12 4.39
CA ASP A 121 11.80 -4.55 3.63
C ASP A 121 11.41 -5.20 2.30
N TYR A 122 10.28 -5.90 2.23
CA TYR A 122 9.75 -6.44 0.98
C TYR A 122 9.42 -5.32 -0.02
N LEU A 123 8.85 -4.21 0.46
CA LEU A 123 8.60 -3.04 -0.37
C LEU A 123 9.90 -2.43 -0.89
N ARG A 124 10.91 -2.27 -0.03
CA ARG A 124 12.22 -1.75 -0.41
C ARG A 124 12.92 -2.63 -1.43
N GLN A 125 12.90 -3.97 -1.22
CA GLN A 125 13.50 -4.94 -2.14
C GLN A 125 12.81 -4.90 -3.50
N ALA A 126 11.48 -4.96 -3.55
CA ALA A 126 10.73 -4.89 -4.79
C ALA A 126 10.98 -3.57 -5.54
N ARG A 127 10.99 -2.43 -4.82
CA ARG A 127 11.26 -1.12 -5.42
C ARG A 127 12.68 -0.99 -5.97
N ALA A 128 13.67 -1.57 -5.29
CA ALA A 128 15.07 -1.52 -5.70
C ALA A 128 15.35 -2.39 -6.93
N SER A 129 14.59 -3.47 -7.13
CA SER A 129 14.83 -4.45 -8.19
C SER A 129 14.25 -4.09 -9.56
N CYS A 130 13.35 -3.09 -9.64
CA CYS A 130 12.68 -2.73 -10.89
C CYS A 130 12.30 -1.24 -10.94
N PRO A 131 11.98 -0.69 -12.13
CA PRO A 131 11.59 0.71 -12.29
C PRO A 131 10.12 0.99 -11.96
N LEU A 132 9.29 -0.03 -11.71
CA LEU A 132 7.86 0.15 -11.51
C LEU A 132 7.56 0.95 -10.23
N PRO A 133 6.55 1.84 -10.23
CA PRO A 133 6.07 2.48 -9.03
C PRO A 133 5.38 1.49 -8.10
N VAL A 134 5.50 1.72 -6.79
CA VAL A 134 5.09 0.77 -5.75
C VAL A 134 4.04 1.36 -4.82
N LEU A 135 2.91 0.66 -4.69
CA LEU A 135 1.88 0.91 -3.69
C LEU A 135 2.23 0.16 -2.38
N ARG A 136 2.25 0.87 -1.25
CA ARG A 136 2.21 0.25 0.07
C ARG A 136 0.80 -0.29 0.34
N LYS A 137 0.66 -1.60 0.35
CA LYS A 137 -0.59 -2.30 0.72
C LYS A 137 -0.57 -2.60 2.21
N ASP A 138 -1.27 -1.77 2.98
CA ASP A 138 -1.37 -1.86 4.44
C ASP A 138 -2.68 -1.22 4.90
N PHE A 139 -2.99 -1.29 6.19
CA PHE A 139 -4.15 -0.66 6.82
C PHE A 139 -3.71 0.66 7.44
N MET A 140 -4.03 1.77 6.77
CA MET A 140 -3.73 3.12 7.23
C MET A 140 -4.78 3.57 8.22
N VAL A 141 -4.38 3.87 9.45
CA VAL A 141 -5.27 4.32 10.55
C VAL A 141 -4.80 5.62 11.18
N ASP A 142 -3.60 6.09 10.84
CA ASP A 142 -2.97 7.28 11.44
C ASP A 142 -2.07 7.99 10.43
N ALA A 143 -2.03 9.32 10.48
CA ALA A 143 -1.17 10.16 9.64
C ALA A 143 0.33 9.79 9.70
N TYR A 144 0.78 9.26 10.83
CA TYR A 144 2.15 8.77 11.01
C TYR A 144 2.54 7.76 9.91
N GLN A 145 1.63 6.85 9.57
CA GLN A 145 1.88 5.81 8.55
C GLN A 145 2.03 6.40 7.15
N ILE A 146 1.45 7.58 6.87
CA ILE A 146 1.60 8.22 5.56
C ILE A 146 3.03 8.73 5.40
N TYR A 147 3.59 9.40 6.43
CA TYR A 147 5.00 9.79 6.45
C TYR A 147 5.93 8.58 6.39
N GLU A 148 5.62 7.54 7.18
CA GLU A 148 6.37 6.28 7.19
C GLU A 148 6.38 5.61 5.79
N SER A 149 5.26 5.64 5.06
CA SER A 149 5.17 5.13 3.68
C SER A 149 6.16 5.84 2.76
N ARG A 150 6.25 7.16 2.87
CA ARG A 150 7.22 7.96 2.12
C ARG A 150 8.66 7.57 2.47
N VAL A 151 8.96 7.39 3.76
CA VAL A 151 10.28 6.95 4.24
C VAL A 151 10.66 5.57 3.70
N MET A 152 9.70 4.65 3.61
CA MET A 152 9.90 3.32 3.01
C MET A 152 10.18 3.39 1.50
N GLY A 153 9.79 4.49 0.84
CA GLY A 153 9.91 4.66 -0.61
C GLY A 153 8.64 4.26 -1.37
N ALA A 154 7.47 4.23 -0.72
CA ALA A 154 6.21 4.05 -1.43
C ALA A 154 5.94 5.22 -2.39
N ASP A 155 5.39 4.92 -3.55
CA ASP A 155 4.97 5.87 -4.57
C ASP A 155 3.45 6.08 -4.54
N ALA A 156 2.74 5.18 -3.85
CA ALA A 156 1.31 5.24 -3.60
C ALA A 156 0.96 4.59 -2.26
N ILE A 157 -0.18 4.98 -1.70
CA ILE A 157 -0.78 4.40 -0.49
C ILE A 157 -2.19 3.91 -0.77
N LEU A 158 -2.66 2.98 0.08
CA LEU A 158 -4.05 2.52 0.11
C LEU A 158 -4.80 3.14 1.29
N LEU A 159 -5.96 3.72 1.04
CA LEU A 159 -6.92 4.11 2.07
C LEU A 159 -8.16 3.24 1.96
N ILE A 160 -8.54 2.56 3.04
CA ILE A 160 -9.72 1.68 3.09
C ILE A 160 -10.85 2.47 3.75
N ALA A 161 -11.90 2.79 2.98
CA ALA A 161 -12.99 3.63 3.45
C ALA A 161 -13.71 3.04 4.69
N ALA A 162 -13.80 1.71 4.78
CA ALA A 162 -14.39 1.05 5.94
C ALA A 162 -13.59 1.20 7.25
N CYS A 163 -12.32 1.64 7.18
CA CYS A 163 -11.45 1.83 8.35
C CYS A 163 -11.31 3.30 8.78
N LEU A 164 -11.82 4.24 7.99
CA LEU A 164 -11.50 5.66 8.12
C LEU A 164 -12.76 6.53 8.06
N THR A 165 -12.75 7.62 8.79
CA THR A 165 -13.72 8.70 8.59
C THR A 165 -13.38 9.54 7.36
N ASP A 166 -14.36 10.24 6.81
CA ASP A 166 -14.14 11.15 5.66
C ASP A 166 -13.06 12.21 5.96
N ALA A 167 -13.02 12.71 7.19
CA ALA A 167 -12.00 13.67 7.63
C ALA A 167 -10.58 13.06 7.59
N GLN A 168 -10.42 11.82 8.04
CA GLN A 168 -9.14 11.11 7.98
C GLN A 168 -8.72 10.82 6.52
N ILE A 169 -9.67 10.42 5.67
CA ILE A 169 -9.39 10.20 4.25
C ILE A 169 -8.87 11.50 3.62
N ALA A 170 -9.54 12.63 3.87
CA ALA A 170 -9.14 13.93 3.34
C ALA A 170 -7.76 14.37 3.86
N GLU A 171 -7.50 14.20 5.16
CA GLU A 171 -6.21 14.51 5.78
C GLU A 171 -5.09 13.65 5.19
N PHE A 172 -5.27 12.33 5.14
CA PHE A 172 -4.24 11.40 4.66
C PHE A 172 -3.96 11.60 3.17
N GLU A 173 -5.01 11.86 2.36
CA GLU A 173 -4.85 12.24 0.95
C GLU A 173 -4.02 13.52 0.81
N GLN A 174 -4.29 14.54 1.62
CA GLN A 174 -3.54 15.79 1.57
C GLN A 174 -2.07 15.60 1.93
N ILE A 175 -1.77 14.81 2.98
CA ILE A 175 -0.39 14.49 3.36
C ILE A 175 0.31 13.74 2.22
N ALA A 176 -0.33 12.70 1.64
CA ALA A 176 0.24 11.94 0.54
C ALA A 176 0.56 12.80 -0.68
N ARG A 177 -0.35 13.71 -1.04
CA ARG A 177 -0.16 14.66 -2.16
C ARG A 177 1.02 15.61 -1.95
N ASN A 178 1.28 16.04 -0.72
CA ASN A 178 2.44 16.91 -0.41
C ASN A 178 3.79 16.20 -0.68
N PHE A 179 3.77 14.87 -0.82
CA PHE A 179 4.94 14.04 -1.15
C PHE A 179 4.85 13.43 -2.56
N ASP A 180 3.95 13.90 -3.42
CA ASP A 180 3.69 13.35 -4.75
C ASP A 180 3.32 11.85 -4.75
N MET A 181 2.85 11.33 -3.62
CA MET A 181 2.35 9.96 -3.54
C MET A 181 0.90 9.90 -4.05
N ALA A 182 0.62 8.91 -4.90
CA ALA A 182 -0.75 8.61 -5.32
C ALA A 182 -1.54 7.97 -4.18
N VAL A 183 -2.87 8.18 -4.21
CA VAL A 183 -3.80 7.56 -3.25
C VAL A 183 -4.79 6.68 -3.99
N LEU A 184 -4.85 5.42 -3.57
CA LEU A 184 -5.86 4.46 -3.98
C LEU A 184 -6.86 4.31 -2.84
N VAL A 185 -8.16 4.52 -3.13
CA VAL A 185 -9.23 4.35 -2.14
C VAL A 185 -9.96 3.04 -2.43
N GLU A 186 -9.98 2.15 -1.43
CA GLU A 186 -10.72 0.89 -1.47
C GLU A 186 -12.09 1.09 -0.82
N VAL A 187 -13.14 0.73 -1.58
CA VAL A 187 -14.54 0.74 -1.14
C VAL A 187 -15.17 -0.62 -1.41
N HIS A 188 -16.06 -1.08 -0.53
CA HIS A 188 -16.74 -2.37 -0.66
C HIS A 188 -18.19 -2.24 -1.11
N ASP A 189 -18.83 -1.12 -0.77
CA ASP A 189 -20.21 -0.81 -1.11
C ASP A 189 -20.27 0.51 -1.87
N ALA A 190 -21.14 0.57 -2.89
CA ALA A 190 -21.41 1.76 -3.69
C ALA A 190 -22.83 2.27 -3.40
#